data_652686833f3ef498f9f00252a9dfca99
#
_entry.id   652686833f3ef498f9f00252a9dfca99
#
_cell.length_a   1.000
_cell.length_b   1.000
_cell.length_c   1.000
_cell.angle_alpha   90.00
_cell.angle_beta   90.00
_cell.angle_gamma   90.00
#
_symmetry.space_group_name_H-M   'P 1'
#
loop_
_entity.id
_entity.type
_entity.pdbx_description
1 polymer ?
#
loop_
_entity_poly.entity_id
_entity_poly.type
_entity_poly.pdbx_seq_one_letter_code
_entity_poly.pdbx_strand_id
1 'polypeptide(L)'
;MANAQCAARHNLADQRTAHDKNAQAMIADWMKDIRRGNFTVYVKGEVEMFSTMKLATTLNGSISPLVFNCGAEALDLLRTRAPKTFWKNQQAKETAKNILMFNTLDEILSKATGPAMPLKFLFQDAVDDNLNWKDDVDKHHPLYLVYDFVNRKIKNADKTKEFNLAEKFIELTRPPYGLFPSYAGIAMLAFAMRPWTNKIYSTDGKPRQPQHLVDDVIETFKAWENGKSSNKVTFTFETKEAGQLSKHLIKLFKLRSLKTYSDISSLKDARWAISHEYTAEKGYPLWSLKYIPEVNEDLQSLIDNIVKISLDANINKNPALMNETLELLNRYEFELPMLLNRNGAFKEGYYNFLKSDKDVALDDKHIEEAAIYIKQHLQGEVGLWSENEVNMQLLRWKASLTPKPTLTPQPIPHNPYPSTVSSPTAGYNNTQDSLSLKMGEAMEHIKQIDTLTQAQQILEELCKLGYDDILNIILKN
;
A
#
# COMPACT_ATOMS: atom_id res chain seq x y z
N MET A 1 -30.41 -19.64 14.43
CA MET A 1 -28.94 -19.45 14.23
C MET A 1 -28.10 -20.53 14.92
N ALA A 2 -28.29 -20.82 16.21
CA ALA A 2 -27.50 -21.85 16.90
C ALA A 2 -27.54 -23.24 16.24
N ASN A 3 -28.73 -23.68 15.77
CA ASN A 3 -28.88 -24.96 15.05
C ASN A 3 -28.18 -24.98 13.69
N ALA A 4 -28.14 -23.85 12.96
CA ALA A 4 -27.42 -23.74 11.71
C ALA A 4 -25.89 -23.79 11.90
N GLN A 5 -25.38 -23.23 13.00
CA GLN A 5 -23.95 -23.32 13.36
C GLN A 5 -23.57 -24.74 13.78
N CYS A 6 -24.46 -25.43 14.51
CA CYS A 6 -24.24 -26.82 14.90
C CYS A 6 -24.25 -27.74 13.67
N ALA A 7 -25.21 -27.57 12.76
CA ALA A 7 -25.28 -28.31 11.49
C ALA A 7 -24.05 -28.09 10.59
N ALA A 8 -23.54 -26.85 10.53
CA ALA A 8 -22.32 -26.55 9.78
C ALA A 8 -21.08 -27.19 10.39
N ARG A 9 -20.96 -27.24 11.73
CA ARG A 9 -19.86 -27.91 12.44
C ARG A 9 -19.83 -29.42 12.22
N HIS A 10 -20.97 -30.03 12.03
CA HIS A 10 -21.10 -31.49 11.87
C HIS A 10 -21.30 -31.93 10.42
N ASN A 11 -21.09 -31.03 9.44
CA ASN A 11 -21.26 -31.28 8.01
C ASN A 11 -22.71 -31.73 7.64
N LEU A 12 -23.72 -31.27 8.39
CA LEU A 12 -25.14 -31.61 8.20
C LEU A 12 -25.81 -30.63 7.20
N ALA A 13 -25.30 -30.59 5.96
CA ALA A 13 -25.77 -29.69 4.92
C ALA A 13 -27.28 -29.79 4.67
N ASP A 14 -27.83 -31.00 4.71
CA ASP A 14 -29.25 -31.23 4.48
C ASP A 14 -30.15 -30.65 5.60
N GLN A 15 -29.69 -30.76 6.86
CA GLN A 15 -30.42 -30.17 7.99
C GLN A 15 -30.37 -28.65 7.94
N ARG A 16 -29.22 -28.06 7.56
CA ARG A 16 -29.12 -26.62 7.34
C ARG A 16 -30.08 -26.14 6.27
N THR A 17 -30.13 -26.84 5.13
CA THR A 17 -31.04 -26.52 4.03
C THR A 17 -32.51 -26.64 4.45
N ALA A 18 -32.88 -27.64 5.26
CA ALA A 18 -34.23 -27.81 5.80
C ALA A 18 -34.58 -26.67 6.78
N HIS A 19 -33.66 -26.27 7.65
CA HIS A 19 -33.87 -25.16 8.58
C HIS A 19 -34.00 -23.82 7.84
N ASP A 20 -33.17 -23.58 6.81
CA ASP A 20 -33.29 -22.37 5.99
C ASP A 20 -34.62 -22.31 5.25
N LYS A 21 -35.10 -23.45 4.67
CA LYS A 21 -36.43 -23.51 4.05
C LYS A 21 -37.57 -23.28 5.05
N ASN A 22 -37.48 -23.87 6.24
CA ASN A 22 -38.49 -23.66 7.29
C ASN A 22 -38.49 -22.20 7.76
N ALA A 23 -37.32 -21.59 7.96
CA ALA A 23 -37.22 -20.18 8.32
C ALA A 23 -37.82 -19.28 7.21
N GLN A 24 -37.55 -19.56 5.94
CA GLN A 24 -38.14 -18.82 4.82
C GLN A 24 -39.64 -19.01 4.75
N ALA A 25 -40.16 -20.22 4.99
CA ALA A 25 -41.59 -20.48 5.05
C ALA A 25 -42.28 -19.73 6.20
N MET A 26 -41.69 -19.72 7.38
CA MET A 26 -42.18 -18.96 8.53
C MET A 26 -42.17 -17.44 8.25
N ILE A 27 -41.12 -16.92 7.63
CA ILE A 27 -41.06 -15.52 7.22
C ILE A 27 -42.14 -15.22 6.17
N ALA A 28 -42.37 -16.11 5.21
CA ALA A 28 -43.38 -15.94 4.16
C ALA A 28 -44.80 -15.93 4.78
N ASP A 29 -45.07 -16.78 5.76
CA ASP A 29 -46.37 -16.79 6.44
C ASP A 29 -46.54 -15.56 7.35
N TRP A 30 -45.49 -15.15 8.04
CA TRP A 30 -45.46 -13.89 8.78
C TRP A 30 -45.75 -12.69 7.85
N MET A 31 -45.13 -12.65 6.71
CA MET A 31 -45.36 -11.59 5.71
C MET A 31 -46.76 -11.61 5.12
N LYS A 32 -47.42 -12.78 5.03
CA LYS A 32 -48.85 -12.86 4.65
C LYS A 32 -49.75 -12.24 5.70
N ASP A 33 -49.50 -12.51 6.99
CA ASP A 33 -50.27 -11.95 8.11
C ASP A 33 -50.07 -10.45 8.26
N ILE A 34 -48.85 -9.98 8.07
CA ILE A 34 -48.52 -8.54 8.03
C ILE A 34 -49.25 -7.87 6.85
N ARG A 35 -49.35 -8.48 5.64
CA ARG A 35 -50.06 -7.96 4.50
C ARG A 35 -51.59 -7.91 4.72
N ARG A 36 -52.14 -8.76 5.57
CA ARG A 36 -53.54 -8.74 6.01
C ARG A 36 -53.86 -7.66 7.01
N GLY A 37 -52.86 -6.97 7.53
CA GLY A 37 -53.04 -5.89 8.48
C GLY A 37 -53.34 -6.32 9.94
N ASN A 38 -53.17 -7.61 10.22
CA ASN A 38 -53.47 -8.20 11.54
C ASN A 38 -52.19 -8.46 12.32
N PHE A 39 -51.48 -7.41 12.76
CA PHE A 39 -50.34 -7.59 13.63
C PHE A 39 -50.32 -6.52 14.73
N THR A 40 -49.74 -6.90 15.85
CA THR A 40 -49.64 -6.08 17.05
C THR A 40 -48.17 -5.77 17.27
N VAL A 41 -47.84 -4.51 17.50
CA VAL A 41 -46.47 -4.06 17.81
C VAL A 41 -46.42 -3.59 19.26
N TYR A 42 -45.42 -4.06 19.99
CA TYR A 42 -45.15 -3.67 21.38
C TYR A 42 -43.97 -2.72 21.39
N VAL A 43 -44.17 -1.47 21.72
CA VAL A 43 -43.12 -0.45 21.85
C VAL A 43 -43.19 0.16 23.24
N LYS A 44 -42.09 0.02 23.99
CA LYS A 44 -41.98 0.55 25.37
C LYS A 44 -43.13 0.16 26.31
N GLY A 45 -43.66 -1.04 26.13
CA GLY A 45 -44.78 -1.53 26.94
C GLY A 45 -46.17 -1.12 26.46
N GLU A 46 -46.27 -0.32 25.41
CA GLU A 46 -47.54 0.02 24.78
C GLU A 46 -47.83 -0.91 23.61
N VAL A 47 -49.11 -1.24 23.46
CA VAL A 47 -49.60 -2.16 22.45
C VAL A 47 -50.42 -1.39 21.43
N GLU A 48 -49.98 -1.35 20.19
CA GLU A 48 -50.72 -0.74 19.08
C GLU A 48 -50.97 -1.74 17.94
N MET A 49 -52.19 -1.73 17.41
CA MET A 49 -52.54 -2.46 16.18
C MET A 49 -52.32 -1.59 14.95
N PHE A 50 -51.61 -2.10 13.98
CA PHE A 50 -51.22 -1.35 12.78
C PHE A 50 -51.73 -1.95 11.49
N SER A 51 -52.12 -1.09 10.58
CA SER A 51 -52.19 -1.46 9.14
C SER A 51 -50.80 -1.51 8.53
N THR A 52 -50.62 -2.23 7.39
CA THR A 52 -49.34 -2.40 6.75
C THR A 52 -48.65 -1.08 6.34
N MET A 53 -49.44 -0.07 5.93
CA MET A 53 -48.90 1.26 5.61
C MET A 53 -48.45 2.00 6.88
N LYS A 54 -49.21 1.93 7.95
CA LYS A 54 -48.88 2.56 9.21
C LYS A 54 -47.69 1.90 9.88
N LEU A 55 -47.51 0.57 9.69
CA LEU A 55 -46.35 -0.15 10.18
C LEU A 55 -45.04 0.39 9.58
N ALA A 56 -44.96 0.50 8.25
CA ALA A 56 -43.74 0.98 7.59
C ALA A 56 -43.33 2.37 8.08
N THR A 57 -44.29 3.28 8.26
CA THR A 57 -44.09 4.61 8.82
C THR A 57 -43.62 4.56 10.28
N THR A 58 -44.26 3.72 11.10
CA THR A 58 -43.89 3.59 12.51
C THR A 58 -42.54 2.90 12.69
N LEU A 59 -42.24 1.84 11.92
CA LEU A 59 -40.95 1.17 11.95
C LEU A 59 -39.81 2.14 11.59
N ASN A 60 -39.99 2.88 10.53
CA ASN A 60 -38.93 3.78 10.04
C ASN A 60 -38.80 5.08 10.87
N GLY A 61 -39.93 5.64 11.34
CA GLY A 61 -39.91 6.93 11.99
C GLY A 61 -39.82 6.85 13.51
N SER A 62 -40.29 5.77 14.16
CA SER A 62 -40.37 5.68 15.62
C SER A 62 -39.54 4.55 16.22
N ILE A 63 -39.51 3.39 15.56
CA ILE A 63 -38.83 2.19 16.12
C ILE A 63 -37.36 2.13 15.66
N SER A 64 -37.09 2.34 14.38
CA SER A 64 -35.73 2.25 13.82
C SER A 64 -34.73 3.19 14.52
N PRO A 65 -35.05 4.46 14.80
CA PRO A 65 -34.15 5.35 15.53
C PRO A 65 -33.90 4.91 17.00
N LEU A 66 -34.81 4.18 17.59
CA LEU A 66 -34.64 3.64 18.96
C LEU A 66 -33.71 2.42 18.96
N VAL A 67 -33.81 1.59 17.94
CA VAL A 67 -32.98 0.37 17.78
C VAL A 67 -31.59 0.71 17.30
N PHE A 68 -31.45 1.66 16.36
CA PHE A 68 -30.22 2.09 15.75
C PHE A 68 -29.82 3.50 16.17
N ASN A 69 -29.85 3.75 17.47
CA ASN A 69 -29.64 5.08 18.05
C ASN A 69 -28.19 5.58 17.97
N CYS A 70 -27.25 4.75 17.55
CA CYS A 70 -25.85 5.11 17.31
C CYS A 70 -25.51 5.23 15.82
N GLY A 71 -26.49 5.11 14.94
CA GLY A 71 -26.30 5.17 13.49
C GLY A 71 -26.94 6.40 12.85
N ALA A 72 -26.83 6.50 11.52
CA ALA A 72 -27.39 7.63 10.76
C ALA A 72 -28.90 7.76 10.90
N GLU A 73 -29.63 6.70 11.27
CA GLU A 73 -31.06 6.72 11.49
C GLU A 73 -31.46 7.61 12.67
N ALA A 74 -30.60 7.71 13.68
CA ALA A 74 -30.84 8.61 14.82
C ALA A 74 -30.90 10.09 14.41
N LEU A 75 -30.29 10.45 13.28
CA LEU A 75 -30.28 11.82 12.73
C LEU A 75 -31.36 12.05 11.66
N ASP A 76 -32.26 11.09 11.43
CA ASP A 76 -33.30 11.13 10.39
C ASP A 76 -32.74 11.43 8.96
N LEU A 77 -31.51 11.03 8.72
CA LEU A 77 -30.81 11.26 7.45
C LEU A 77 -31.16 10.25 6.35
N LEU A 78 -31.95 9.22 6.68
CA LEU A 78 -32.14 8.04 5.84
C LEU A 78 -33.50 7.97 5.16
N ARG A 79 -34.15 9.09 4.94
CA ARG A 79 -35.44 9.12 4.23
C ARG A 79 -35.36 8.53 2.80
N THR A 80 -34.15 8.44 2.24
CA THR A 80 -33.91 7.84 0.94
C THR A 80 -32.97 6.65 1.05
N ARG A 81 -33.55 5.45 1.07
CA ARG A 81 -32.77 4.21 0.91
C ARG A 81 -32.04 4.24 -0.43
N ALA A 82 -30.75 3.94 -0.41
CA ALA A 82 -29.97 3.82 -1.61
C ALA A 82 -30.57 2.78 -2.57
N PRO A 83 -30.74 3.09 -3.86
CA PRO A 83 -31.28 2.14 -4.83
C PRO A 83 -30.33 0.94 -4.99
N LYS A 84 -30.83 -0.20 -5.49
CA LYS A 84 -30.01 -1.39 -5.81
C LYS A 84 -28.83 -1.08 -6.75
N THR A 85 -28.90 0.01 -7.48
CA THR A 85 -27.85 0.51 -8.38
C THR A 85 -26.85 1.42 -7.68
N PHE A 86 -26.94 1.58 -6.35
CA PHE A 86 -26.09 2.50 -5.56
C PHE A 86 -24.59 2.32 -5.83
N TRP A 87 -24.13 1.07 -5.93
CA TRP A 87 -22.73 0.74 -6.20
C TRP A 87 -22.26 1.09 -7.62
N LYS A 88 -23.19 1.23 -8.57
CA LYS A 88 -22.88 1.69 -9.92
C LYS A 88 -22.82 3.21 -10.01
N ASN A 89 -23.27 3.89 -8.95
CA ASN A 89 -23.30 5.33 -8.92
C ASN A 89 -21.91 5.86 -8.54
N GLN A 90 -21.33 6.64 -9.44
CA GLN A 90 -20.06 7.36 -9.22
C GLN A 90 -20.11 8.19 -7.93
N GLN A 91 -21.25 8.72 -7.55
CA GLN A 91 -21.45 9.58 -6.39
C GLN A 91 -21.13 8.89 -5.05
N ALA A 92 -21.32 7.57 -4.93
CA ALA A 92 -20.94 6.82 -3.74
C ALA A 92 -19.41 6.84 -3.52
N LYS A 93 -18.66 6.62 -4.61
CA LYS A 93 -17.19 6.69 -4.59
C LYS A 93 -16.71 8.13 -4.36
N GLU A 94 -17.33 9.11 -5.02
CA GLU A 94 -17.00 10.52 -4.82
C GLU A 94 -17.24 10.96 -3.38
N THR A 95 -18.31 10.50 -2.73
CA THR A 95 -18.56 10.78 -1.31
C THR A 95 -17.40 10.27 -0.42
N ALA A 96 -17.03 9.01 -0.56
CA ALA A 96 -15.90 8.44 0.21
C ALA A 96 -14.58 9.17 -0.09
N LYS A 97 -14.31 9.46 -1.38
CA LYS A 97 -13.12 10.18 -1.83
C LYS A 97 -13.03 11.57 -1.21
N ASN A 98 -14.09 12.35 -1.30
CA ASN A 98 -14.11 13.73 -0.78
C ASN A 98 -13.83 13.74 0.73
N ILE A 99 -14.44 12.81 1.48
CA ILE A 99 -14.26 12.72 2.93
C ILE A 99 -12.83 12.27 3.29
N LEU A 100 -12.24 11.34 2.55
CA LEU A 100 -10.89 10.83 2.83
C LEU A 100 -9.76 11.78 2.42
N MET A 101 -9.98 12.62 1.40
CA MET A 101 -8.91 13.38 0.75
C MET A 101 -8.94 14.89 1.00
N PHE A 102 -10.12 15.49 1.22
CA PHE A 102 -10.21 16.94 1.49
C PHE A 102 -9.90 17.26 2.95
N ASN A 103 -9.34 18.46 3.18
CA ASN A 103 -8.86 18.87 4.49
C ASN A 103 -9.83 19.80 5.21
N THR A 104 -10.82 20.34 4.52
CA THR A 104 -11.80 21.28 5.10
C THR A 104 -13.23 20.77 4.92
N LEU A 105 -14.09 21.14 5.86
CA LEU A 105 -15.51 20.83 5.80
C LEU A 105 -16.17 21.47 4.58
N ASP A 106 -15.81 22.70 4.24
CA ASP A 106 -16.36 23.41 3.08
C ASP A 106 -16.03 22.69 1.76
N GLU A 107 -14.81 22.20 1.60
CA GLU A 107 -14.44 21.39 0.42
C GLU A 107 -15.30 20.12 0.29
N ILE A 108 -15.56 19.43 1.40
CA ILE A 108 -16.41 18.23 1.42
C ILE A 108 -17.85 18.61 1.08
N LEU A 109 -18.40 19.63 1.71
CA LEU A 109 -19.81 20.00 1.57
C LEU A 109 -20.11 20.69 0.24
N SER A 110 -19.16 21.42 -0.34
CA SER A 110 -19.31 22.05 -1.66
C SER A 110 -19.54 21.02 -2.77
N LYS A 111 -19.06 19.80 -2.59
CA LYS A 111 -19.25 18.66 -3.52
C LYS A 111 -20.47 17.80 -3.18
N ALA A 112 -21.10 18.01 -2.02
CA ALA A 112 -22.28 17.27 -1.61
C ALA A 112 -23.54 17.86 -2.30
N THR A 113 -23.98 17.23 -3.38
CA THR A 113 -25.17 17.64 -4.17
C THR A 113 -26.24 16.55 -4.20
N GLY A 114 -27.48 16.93 -4.41
CA GLY A 114 -28.60 16.00 -4.54
C GLY A 114 -28.74 15.05 -3.33
N PRO A 115 -28.69 13.72 -3.54
CA PRO A 115 -28.85 12.73 -2.46
C PRO A 115 -27.80 12.81 -1.35
N ALA A 116 -26.65 13.47 -1.58
CA ALA A 116 -25.63 13.67 -0.57
C ALA A 116 -25.81 14.95 0.27
N MET A 117 -26.78 15.80 -0.05
CA MET A 117 -27.09 17.01 0.74
C MET A 117 -27.28 16.76 2.25
N PRO A 118 -27.91 15.64 2.69
CA PRO A 118 -28.04 15.35 4.12
C PRO A 118 -26.72 15.25 4.89
N LEU A 119 -25.59 15.04 4.21
CA LEU A 119 -24.28 15.01 4.85
C LEU A 119 -23.93 16.33 5.56
N LYS A 120 -24.52 17.45 5.16
CA LYS A 120 -24.37 18.73 5.86
C LYS A 120 -24.75 18.60 7.33
N PHE A 121 -25.89 18.00 7.61
CA PHE A 121 -26.38 17.80 8.99
C PHE A 121 -25.50 16.83 9.78
N LEU A 122 -24.92 15.82 9.10
CA LEU A 122 -24.02 14.86 9.75
C LEU A 122 -22.73 15.52 10.27
N PHE A 123 -22.17 16.44 9.49
CA PHE A 123 -20.86 17.02 9.82
C PHE A 123 -20.96 18.37 10.55
N GLN A 124 -21.90 19.24 10.18
CA GLN A 124 -21.99 20.59 10.73
C GLN A 124 -22.20 20.62 12.24
N ASP A 125 -22.91 19.63 12.81
CA ASP A 125 -23.16 19.55 14.23
C ASP A 125 -22.02 18.87 15.01
N ALA A 126 -21.10 18.20 14.32
CA ALA A 126 -20.07 17.39 14.94
C ALA A 126 -18.65 17.96 14.82
N VAL A 127 -18.30 18.57 13.68
CA VAL A 127 -16.93 19.00 13.42
C VAL A 127 -16.86 20.48 13.00
N ASP A 128 -15.69 21.07 13.22
CA ASP A 128 -15.34 22.43 12.76
C ASP A 128 -14.91 22.42 11.26
N ASP A 129 -14.55 23.60 10.75
CA ASP A 129 -14.13 23.77 9.35
C ASP A 129 -12.84 23.01 8.99
N ASN A 130 -12.02 22.68 9.99
CA ASN A 130 -10.79 21.90 9.82
C ASN A 130 -10.99 20.40 10.10
N LEU A 131 -12.25 19.95 10.20
CA LEU A 131 -12.65 18.57 10.49
C LEU A 131 -12.18 18.06 11.86
N ASN A 132 -11.88 18.94 12.81
CA ASN A 132 -11.69 18.61 14.19
C ASN A 132 -13.06 18.51 14.92
N TRP A 133 -13.10 17.68 15.94
CA TRP A 133 -14.31 17.63 16.79
C TRP A 133 -14.53 18.98 17.45
N LYS A 134 -15.77 19.45 17.44
CA LYS A 134 -16.16 20.63 18.23
C LYS A 134 -16.03 20.34 19.71
N ASP A 135 -15.70 21.34 20.51
CA ASP A 135 -15.55 21.19 21.98
C ASP A 135 -16.84 20.75 22.66
N ASP A 136 -17.98 21.18 22.12
CA ASP A 136 -19.33 20.88 22.62
C ASP A 136 -20.02 19.70 21.91
N VAL A 137 -19.27 18.93 21.09
CA VAL A 137 -19.87 17.78 20.39
C VAL A 137 -20.49 16.80 21.37
N ASP A 138 -21.74 16.45 21.14
CA ASP A 138 -22.39 15.39 21.89
C ASP A 138 -21.69 14.05 21.64
N LYS A 139 -21.17 13.45 22.72
CA LYS A 139 -20.54 12.11 22.64
C LYS A 139 -21.51 11.01 22.24
N HIS A 140 -22.82 11.26 22.26
CA HIS A 140 -23.84 10.39 21.71
C HIS A 140 -24.14 10.69 20.23
N HIS A 141 -23.48 11.69 19.62
CA HIS A 141 -23.64 11.96 18.20
C HIS A 141 -23.20 10.74 17.35
N PRO A 142 -24.02 10.24 16.43
CA PRO A 142 -23.76 9.00 15.69
C PRO A 142 -22.41 8.98 14.95
N LEU A 143 -21.99 10.11 14.39
CA LEU A 143 -20.68 10.22 13.74
C LEU A 143 -19.54 9.95 14.74
N TYR A 144 -19.66 10.53 15.97
CA TYR A 144 -18.66 10.32 17.02
C TYR A 144 -18.64 8.87 17.51
N LEU A 145 -19.79 8.24 17.69
CA LEU A 145 -19.90 6.86 18.15
C LEU A 145 -19.31 5.86 17.15
N VAL A 146 -19.57 6.05 15.84
CA VAL A 146 -18.97 5.21 14.80
C VAL A 146 -17.47 5.44 14.72
N TYR A 147 -17.02 6.71 14.77
CA TYR A 147 -15.61 7.05 14.80
C TYR A 147 -14.90 6.42 16.00
N ASP A 148 -15.44 6.56 17.20
CA ASP A 148 -14.84 6.00 18.41
C ASP A 148 -14.78 4.46 18.36
N PHE A 149 -15.85 3.81 17.89
CA PHE A 149 -15.87 2.36 17.69
C PHE A 149 -14.77 1.89 16.75
N VAL A 150 -14.66 2.48 15.55
CA VAL A 150 -13.66 2.14 14.55
C VAL A 150 -12.25 2.34 15.11
N ASN A 151 -12.00 3.50 15.71
CA ASN A 151 -10.67 3.84 16.24
C ASN A 151 -10.27 2.95 17.41
N ARG A 152 -11.18 2.61 18.32
CA ARG A 152 -10.90 1.64 19.41
C ARG A 152 -10.57 0.26 18.86
N LYS A 153 -11.34 -0.25 17.89
CA LYS A 153 -11.07 -1.56 17.25
C LYS A 153 -9.70 -1.57 16.56
N ILE A 154 -9.33 -0.51 15.85
CA ILE A 154 -8.03 -0.42 15.19
C ILE A 154 -6.90 -0.23 16.20
N LYS A 155 -7.06 0.63 17.21
CA LYS A 155 -6.02 0.84 18.25
C LYS A 155 -5.72 -0.45 19.01
N ASN A 156 -6.73 -1.26 19.30
CA ASN A 156 -6.60 -2.52 20.03
C ASN A 156 -6.24 -3.72 19.14
N ALA A 157 -6.19 -3.54 17.82
CA ALA A 157 -5.81 -4.60 16.91
C ALA A 157 -4.31 -4.91 17.01
N ASP A 158 -3.95 -6.18 16.84
CA ASP A 158 -2.57 -6.60 16.65
C ASP A 158 -2.08 -6.08 15.30
N LYS A 159 -1.13 -5.12 15.33
CA LYS A 159 -0.62 -4.45 14.12
C LYS A 159 0.25 -5.35 13.26
N THR A 160 0.71 -6.47 13.78
CA THR A 160 1.49 -7.46 13.04
C THR A 160 0.63 -8.39 12.21
N LYS A 161 -0.69 -8.42 12.48
CA LYS A 161 -1.65 -9.28 11.81
C LYS A 161 -2.46 -8.53 10.76
N GLU A 162 -2.99 -9.31 9.84
CA GLU A 162 -3.93 -8.83 8.84
C GLU A 162 -5.24 -8.36 9.49
N PHE A 163 -5.76 -7.28 8.97
CA PHE A 163 -7.00 -6.66 9.43
C PHE A 163 -7.98 -6.59 8.25
N ASN A 164 -9.06 -7.38 8.32
CA ASN A 164 -10.13 -7.32 7.34
C ASN A 164 -11.22 -6.37 7.80
N LEU A 165 -11.45 -5.27 7.08
CA LEU A 165 -12.44 -4.25 7.43
C LEU A 165 -13.85 -4.81 7.56
N ALA A 166 -14.28 -5.61 6.58
CA ALA A 166 -15.64 -6.12 6.52
C ALA A 166 -15.95 -7.04 7.71
N GLU A 167 -14.99 -7.86 8.13
CA GLU A 167 -15.14 -8.77 9.27
C GLU A 167 -15.06 -8.03 10.60
N LYS A 168 -14.04 -7.19 10.75
CA LYS A 168 -13.78 -6.51 12.03
C LYS A 168 -14.83 -5.47 12.38
N PHE A 169 -15.48 -4.89 11.37
CA PHE A 169 -16.52 -3.87 11.55
C PHE A 169 -17.93 -4.37 11.27
N ILE A 170 -18.15 -5.67 11.13
CA ILE A 170 -19.50 -6.25 10.91
C ILE A 170 -20.52 -5.84 11.99
N GLU A 171 -20.06 -5.58 13.21
CA GLU A 171 -20.89 -5.09 14.30
C GLU A 171 -21.57 -3.75 13.96
N LEU A 172 -20.98 -2.92 13.11
CA LEU A 172 -21.57 -1.67 12.66
C LEU A 172 -22.85 -1.86 11.84
N THR A 173 -23.09 -3.04 11.29
CA THR A 173 -24.34 -3.36 10.56
C THR A 173 -25.49 -3.75 11.49
N ARG A 174 -25.23 -3.90 12.77
CA ARG A 174 -26.18 -4.38 13.79
C ARG A 174 -26.55 -3.26 14.74
N PRO A 175 -27.64 -3.43 15.52
CA PRO A 175 -27.91 -2.52 16.62
C PRO A 175 -26.69 -2.38 17.55
N PRO A 176 -26.38 -1.20 18.05
CA PRO A 176 -27.14 0.06 17.92
C PRO A 176 -26.76 0.93 16.70
N TYR A 177 -25.81 0.50 15.83
CA TYR A 177 -25.27 1.33 14.72
C TYR A 177 -26.09 1.25 13.44
N GLY A 178 -26.34 0.04 12.92
CA GLY A 178 -27.16 -0.18 11.73
C GLY A 178 -26.62 0.45 10.45
N LEU A 179 -25.29 0.50 10.26
CA LEU A 179 -24.72 1.02 9.00
C LEU A 179 -25.08 0.12 7.83
N PHE A 180 -25.61 0.70 6.78
CA PHE A 180 -25.95 0.03 5.53
C PHE A 180 -25.54 0.89 4.33
N PRO A 181 -25.60 0.34 3.09
CA PRO A 181 -25.29 1.06 1.87
C PRO A 181 -26.10 2.36 1.71
N SER A 182 -25.54 3.48 2.15
CA SER A 182 -26.13 4.81 2.06
C SER A 182 -25.01 5.86 2.04
N TYR A 183 -25.32 7.08 1.60
CA TYR A 183 -24.36 8.17 1.63
C TYR A 183 -23.88 8.47 3.06
N ALA A 184 -24.79 8.48 4.01
CA ALA A 184 -24.45 8.70 5.43
C ALA A 184 -23.59 7.57 6.00
N GLY A 185 -23.92 6.30 5.73
CA GLY A 185 -23.11 5.15 6.16
C GLY A 185 -21.70 5.18 5.59
N ILE A 186 -21.54 5.46 4.28
CA ILE A 186 -20.23 5.62 3.64
C ILE A 186 -19.48 6.78 4.27
N ALA A 187 -20.14 7.92 4.49
CA ALA A 187 -19.52 9.10 5.06
C ALA A 187 -19.00 8.84 6.48
N MET A 188 -19.78 8.18 7.32
CA MET A 188 -19.39 7.81 8.69
C MET A 188 -18.17 6.89 8.70
N LEU A 189 -18.17 5.84 7.90
CA LEU A 189 -17.04 4.90 7.84
C LEU A 189 -15.80 5.56 7.24
N ALA A 190 -15.94 6.31 6.14
CA ALA A 190 -14.85 7.04 5.52
C ALA A 190 -14.22 8.05 6.50
N PHE A 191 -15.04 8.82 7.23
CA PHE A 191 -14.57 9.77 8.23
C PHE A 191 -13.83 9.07 9.37
N ALA A 192 -14.35 7.94 9.86
CA ALA A 192 -13.70 7.17 10.90
C ALA A 192 -12.35 6.56 10.47
N MET A 193 -12.17 6.36 9.15
CA MET A 193 -10.91 5.84 8.59
C MET A 193 -9.87 6.93 8.28
N ARG A 194 -10.23 8.22 8.27
CA ARG A 194 -9.28 9.33 7.96
C ARG A 194 -7.97 9.29 8.75
N PRO A 195 -7.95 9.09 10.09
CA PRO A 195 -6.70 9.07 10.86
C PRO A 195 -5.72 7.96 10.47
N TRP A 196 -6.19 7.00 9.66
CA TRP A 196 -5.45 5.81 9.27
C TRP A 196 -5.00 5.83 7.81
N THR A 197 -5.38 6.85 7.03
CA THR A 197 -5.17 6.92 5.59
C THR A 197 -3.69 6.70 5.18
N ASN A 198 -2.74 7.24 5.96
CA ASN A 198 -1.30 7.11 5.68
C ASN A 198 -0.61 6.02 6.51
N LYS A 199 -1.37 5.21 7.26
CA LYS A 199 -0.85 4.17 8.19
C LYS A 199 -1.28 2.76 7.79
N ILE A 200 -1.79 2.61 6.57
CA ILE A 200 -2.32 1.34 6.05
C ILE A 200 -1.39 0.82 4.96
N TYR A 201 -1.14 -0.48 5.03
CA TYR A 201 -0.32 -1.22 4.08
C TYR A 201 -1.13 -2.40 3.53
N SER A 202 -0.92 -2.75 2.28
CA SER A 202 -1.45 -3.99 1.72
C SER A 202 -0.79 -5.20 2.38
N THR A 203 -1.38 -6.38 2.23
CA THR A 203 -0.88 -7.62 2.85
C THR A 203 0.51 -8.03 2.35
N ASP A 204 0.91 -7.55 1.18
CA ASP A 204 2.28 -7.67 0.64
C ASP A 204 3.26 -6.62 1.21
N GLY A 205 2.79 -5.74 2.10
CA GLY A 205 3.60 -4.74 2.80
C GLY A 205 3.77 -3.41 2.06
N LYS A 206 3.18 -3.25 0.86
CA LYS A 206 3.24 -1.97 0.14
C LYS A 206 2.32 -0.94 0.77
N PRO A 207 2.74 0.33 0.87
CA PRO A 207 1.89 1.41 1.35
C PRO A 207 0.64 1.55 0.46
N ARG A 208 -0.55 1.60 1.08
CA ARG A 208 -1.78 1.86 0.34
C ARG A 208 -1.97 3.35 0.11
N GLN A 209 -2.36 3.69 -1.10
CA GLN A 209 -2.72 5.06 -1.44
C GLN A 209 -4.12 5.39 -0.89
N PRO A 210 -4.43 6.67 -0.57
CA PRO A 210 -5.77 7.07 -0.12
C PRO A 210 -6.88 6.61 -1.08
N GLN A 211 -6.61 6.60 -2.38
CA GLN A 211 -7.55 6.13 -3.39
C GLN A 211 -7.97 4.67 -3.21
N HIS A 212 -7.04 3.80 -2.78
CA HIS A 212 -7.36 2.39 -2.50
C HIS A 212 -8.28 2.27 -1.28
N LEU A 213 -8.15 3.16 -0.29
CA LEU A 213 -9.05 3.18 0.86
C LEU A 213 -10.48 3.57 0.49
N VAL A 214 -10.66 4.42 -0.53
CA VAL A 214 -11.99 4.68 -1.10
C VAL A 214 -12.64 3.39 -1.59
N ASP A 215 -11.92 2.60 -2.37
CA ASP A 215 -12.41 1.32 -2.86
C ASP A 215 -12.65 0.33 -1.70
N ASP A 216 -11.79 0.31 -0.67
CA ASP A 216 -11.95 -0.54 0.51
C ASP A 216 -13.23 -0.23 1.29
N VAL A 217 -13.56 1.04 1.50
CA VAL A 217 -14.82 1.46 2.13
C VAL A 217 -16.01 0.95 1.34
N ILE A 218 -16.01 1.15 0.02
CA ILE A 218 -17.10 0.70 -0.86
C ILE A 218 -17.23 -0.83 -0.86
N GLU A 219 -16.13 -1.56 -1.01
CA GLU A 219 -16.12 -3.03 -0.99
C GLU A 219 -16.53 -3.60 0.37
N THR A 220 -16.27 -2.89 1.47
CA THR A 220 -16.75 -3.26 2.81
C THR A 220 -18.28 -3.31 2.86
N PHE A 221 -18.95 -2.26 2.39
CA PHE A 221 -20.41 -2.25 2.33
C PHE A 221 -20.99 -3.31 1.38
N LYS A 222 -20.33 -3.55 0.23
CA LYS A 222 -20.74 -4.63 -0.68
C LYS A 222 -20.60 -6.01 -0.03
N ALA A 223 -19.53 -6.23 0.74
CA ALA A 223 -19.32 -7.48 1.47
C ALA A 223 -20.43 -7.69 2.52
N TRP A 224 -20.80 -6.65 3.26
CA TRP A 224 -21.89 -6.70 4.23
C TRP A 224 -23.25 -7.00 3.58
N GLU A 225 -23.56 -6.36 2.45
CA GLU A 225 -24.81 -6.59 1.72
C GLU A 225 -24.93 -8.02 1.18
N ASN A 226 -23.82 -8.58 0.70
CA ASN A 226 -23.78 -9.92 0.13
C ASN A 226 -23.58 -11.04 1.18
N GLY A 227 -23.36 -10.70 2.44
CA GLY A 227 -23.09 -11.66 3.52
C GLY A 227 -21.80 -12.47 3.31
N LYS A 228 -20.86 -11.94 2.52
CA LYS A 228 -19.58 -12.60 2.18
C LYS A 228 -18.41 -11.80 2.76
N SER A 229 -17.42 -12.51 3.31
CA SER A 229 -16.13 -11.87 3.57
C SER A 229 -15.45 -11.53 2.23
N SER A 230 -14.79 -10.38 2.17
CA SER A 230 -14.04 -9.97 0.99
C SER A 230 -12.57 -9.85 1.35
N ASN A 231 -11.72 -10.69 0.76
CA ASN A 231 -10.26 -10.59 0.95
C ASN A 231 -9.68 -9.28 0.39
N LYS A 232 -10.43 -8.58 -0.46
CA LYS A 232 -10.00 -7.31 -1.06
C LYS A 232 -9.82 -6.19 -0.03
N VAL A 233 -10.55 -6.23 1.08
CA VAL A 233 -10.51 -5.22 2.14
C VAL A 233 -9.61 -5.62 3.31
N THR A 234 -8.62 -6.46 3.04
CA THR A 234 -7.63 -6.90 4.03
C THR A 234 -6.34 -6.10 3.88
N PHE A 235 -5.82 -5.62 4.99
CA PHE A 235 -4.59 -4.85 5.07
C PHE A 235 -3.94 -4.95 6.45
N THR A 236 -2.76 -4.34 6.60
CA THR A 236 -2.04 -4.20 7.86
C THR A 236 -1.90 -2.73 8.22
N PHE A 237 -1.70 -2.43 9.50
CA PHE A 237 -1.46 -1.05 9.96
C PHE A 237 0.03 -0.81 10.23
N GLU A 238 0.40 0.47 10.31
CA GLU A 238 1.73 0.87 10.77
C GLU A 238 1.98 0.33 12.18
N THR A 239 3.10 -0.33 12.37
CA THR A 239 3.50 -0.86 13.67
C THR A 239 3.96 0.26 14.61
N LYS A 240 4.11 -0.04 15.92
CA LYS A 240 4.64 0.92 16.89
C LYS A 240 6.09 1.31 16.53
N GLU A 241 6.87 0.34 16.10
CA GLU A 241 8.26 0.51 15.68
C GLU A 241 8.35 1.42 14.45
N ALA A 242 7.51 1.18 13.44
CA ALA A 242 7.43 2.04 12.25
C ALA A 242 7.04 3.48 12.61
N GLY A 243 6.09 3.67 13.52
CA GLY A 243 5.68 5.00 14.00
C GLY A 243 6.75 5.71 14.83
N GLN A 244 7.57 4.98 15.60
CA GLN A 244 8.72 5.54 16.30
C GLN A 244 9.84 5.92 15.31
N LEU A 245 10.18 5.00 14.41
CA LEU A 245 11.20 5.21 13.39
C LEU A 245 10.86 6.39 12.49
N SER A 246 9.61 6.54 12.06
CA SER A 246 9.20 7.68 11.25
C SER A 246 9.47 9.02 11.95
N LYS A 247 9.17 9.13 13.25
CA LYS A 247 9.44 10.34 14.04
C LYS A 247 10.94 10.66 14.12
N HIS A 248 11.78 9.63 14.33
CA HIS A 248 13.23 9.81 14.36
C HIS A 248 13.77 10.26 12.99
N LEU A 249 13.36 9.61 11.90
CA LEU A 249 13.80 9.97 10.55
C LEU A 249 13.32 11.37 10.14
N ILE A 250 12.07 11.73 10.43
CA ILE A 250 11.53 13.08 10.14
C ILE A 250 12.37 14.15 10.85
N LYS A 251 12.71 13.94 12.13
CA LYS A 251 13.54 14.87 12.91
C LYS A 251 14.98 14.93 12.38
N LEU A 252 15.59 13.76 12.16
CA LEU A 252 16.98 13.59 11.74
C LEU A 252 17.27 14.28 10.41
N PHE A 253 16.44 14.00 9.40
CA PHE A 253 16.59 14.53 8.04
C PHE A 253 15.91 15.90 7.86
N LYS A 254 15.28 16.46 8.92
CA LYS A 254 14.53 17.73 8.87
C LYS A 254 13.49 17.77 7.76
N LEU A 255 12.79 16.65 7.53
CA LEU A 255 11.95 16.45 6.36
C LEU A 255 10.79 17.45 6.25
N ARG A 256 10.30 17.99 7.38
CA ARG A 256 9.26 19.02 7.39
C ARG A 256 9.70 20.36 6.80
N SER A 257 11.01 20.59 6.66
CA SER A 257 11.54 21.79 6.00
C SER A 257 11.60 21.67 4.47
N LEU A 258 11.38 20.47 3.93
CA LEU A 258 11.26 20.24 2.49
C LEU A 258 9.93 20.81 1.99
N LYS A 259 9.97 21.51 0.85
CA LYS A 259 8.82 22.30 0.35
C LYS A 259 7.54 21.48 0.14
N THR A 260 7.66 20.21 -0.15
CA THR A 260 6.55 19.31 -0.54
C THR A 260 5.93 18.60 0.67
N TYR A 261 6.54 18.63 1.88
CA TYR A 261 6.19 17.75 3.00
C TYR A 261 6.02 18.44 4.35
N SER A 262 5.26 19.54 4.42
CA SER A 262 4.96 20.22 5.70
C SER A 262 4.29 19.28 6.72
N ASP A 263 3.42 18.36 6.26
CA ASP A 263 2.56 17.52 7.09
C ASP A 263 2.99 16.05 7.20
N ILE A 264 4.27 15.78 6.91
CA ILE A 264 4.83 14.43 6.97
C ILE A 264 4.68 13.82 8.37
N SER A 265 4.07 12.64 8.46
CA SER A 265 3.81 11.98 9.75
C SER A 265 4.00 10.46 9.73
N SER A 266 4.07 9.83 8.55
CA SER A 266 4.17 8.38 8.39
C SER A 266 5.57 7.94 7.96
N LEU A 267 5.91 6.66 8.24
CA LEU A 267 7.15 6.06 7.76
C LEU A 267 7.19 6.02 6.21
N LYS A 268 6.02 5.83 5.58
CA LYS A 268 5.87 5.87 4.12
C LYS A 268 6.38 7.18 3.54
N ASP A 269 5.89 8.30 4.09
CA ASP A 269 6.24 9.63 3.58
C ASP A 269 7.70 9.97 3.89
N ALA A 270 8.19 9.59 5.09
CA ALA A 270 9.59 9.78 5.48
C ALA A 270 10.55 9.05 4.51
N ARG A 271 10.26 7.81 4.18
CA ARG A 271 11.03 7.02 3.23
C ARG A 271 11.10 7.68 1.85
N TRP A 272 9.93 8.06 1.34
CA TRP A 272 9.85 8.71 0.03
C TRP A 272 10.62 10.04 0.03
N ALA A 273 10.44 10.88 1.04
CA ALA A 273 11.13 12.16 1.15
C ALA A 273 12.66 11.98 1.24
N ILE A 274 13.16 10.96 1.95
CA ILE A 274 14.59 10.68 2.03
C ILE A 274 15.13 10.25 0.66
N SER A 275 14.49 9.28 0.00
CA SER A 275 15.01 8.69 -1.24
C SER A 275 14.85 9.61 -2.46
N HIS A 276 13.87 10.51 -2.49
CA HIS A 276 13.57 11.33 -3.67
C HIS A 276 13.98 12.80 -3.49
N GLU A 277 13.64 13.43 -2.37
CA GLU A 277 13.89 14.86 -2.20
C GLU A 277 15.21 15.17 -1.47
N TYR A 278 15.42 14.55 -0.30
CA TYR A 278 16.62 14.85 0.50
C TYR A 278 17.91 14.47 -0.22
N THR A 279 17.97 13.28 -0.81
CA THR A 279 19.15 12.83 -1.55
C THR A 279 19.34 13.59 -2.87
N ALA A 280 18.26 14.02 -3.53
CA ALA A 280 18.33 14.87 -4.71
C ALA A 280 18.92 16.23 -4.37
N GLU A 281 18.54 16.84 -3.24
CA GLU A 281 19.14 18.10 -2.75
C GLU A 281 20.64 17.96 -2.47
N LYS A 282 21.07 16.81 -1.91
CA LYS A 282 22.49 16.51 -1.66
C LYS A 282 23.25 16.16 -2.94
N GLY A 283 22.58 15.69 -3.99
CA GLY A 283 23.16 15.32 -5.29
C GLY A 283 23.95 14.02 -5.31
N TYR A 284 23.90 13.22 -4.23
CA TYR A 284 24.58 11.94 -4.05
C TYR A 284 23.72 10.98 -3.22
N PRO A 285 23.86 9.64 -3.41
CA PRO A 285 23.09 8.66 -2.67
C PRO A 285 23.48 8.62 -1.18
N LEU A 286 22.50 8.26 -0.31
CA LEU A 286 22.71 8.25 1.15
C LEU A 286 23.82 7.28 1.58
N TRP A 287 23.93 6.11 0.94
CA TRP A 287 24.96 5.10 1.24
C TRP A 287 26.38 5.62 1.06
N SER A 288 26.60 6.71 0.29
CA SER A 288 27.94 7.28 0.09
C SER A 288 28.60 7.67 1.42
N LEU A 289 27.81 8.05 2.42
CA LEU A 289 28.31 8.42 3.74
C LEU A 289 29.07 7.30 4.46
N LYS A 290 28.88 6.04 4.10
CA LYS A 290 29.63 4.90 4.66
C LYS A 290 31.13 4.95 4.36
N TYR A 291 31.49 5.59 3.27
CA TYR A 291 32.87 5.64 2.77
C TYR A 291 33.65 6.85 3.27
N ILE A 292 33.12 7.55 4.28
CA ILE A 292 33.84 8.61 5.00
C ILE A 292 34.75 7.95 6.02
N PRO A 293 36.06 8.32 6.09
CA PRO A 293 37.06 7.63 6.93
C PRO A 293 36.73 7.59 8.42
N GLU A 294 35.98 8.57 8.92
CA GLU A 294 35.62 8.68 10.36
C GLU A 294 34.39 7.82 10.72
N VAL A 295 33.73 7.19 9.74
CA VAL A 295 32.53 6.38 9.94
C VAL A 295 32.93 4.95 10.35
N ASN A 296 32.61 4.57 11.60
CA ASN A 296 32.89 3.24 12.13
C ASN A 296 31.85 2.20 11.61
N GLU A 297 32.09 0.91 11.86
CA GLU A 297 31.25 -0.20 11.39
C GLU A 297 29.79 -0.10 11.86
N ASP A 298 29.54 0.30 13.10
CA ASP A 298 28.17 0.46 13.64
C ASP A 298 27.43 1.59 12.92
N LEU A 299 28.11 2.71 12.65
CA LEU A 299 27.52 3.84 11.92
C LEU A 299 27.32 3.50 10.44
N GLN A 300 28.21 2.70 9.82
CA GLN A 300 28.00 2.14 8.49
C GLN A 300 26.74 1.28 8.47
N SER A 301 26.58 0.38 9.44
CA SER A 301 25.40 -0.47 9.59
C SER A 301 24.12 0.37 9.76
N LEU A 302 24.16 1.46 10.52
CA LEU A 302 23.04 2.38 10.67
C LEU A 302 22.67 3.04 9.33
N ILE A 303 23.65 3.53 8.56
CA ILE A 303 23.42 4.12 7.24
C ILE A 303 22.81 3.08 6.31
N ASP A 304 23.35 1.85 6.28
CA ASP A 304 22.80 0.75 5.46
C ASP A 304 21.37 0.41 5.83
N ASN A 305 21.07 0.37 7.13
CA ASN A 305 19.71 0.10 7.60
C ASN A 305 18.75 1.21 7.15
N ILE A 306 19.14 2.48 7.24
CA ILE A 306 18.32 3.61 6.77
C ILE A 306 18.13 3.54 5.24
N VAL A 307 19.17 3.19 4.47
CA VAL A 307 19.05 2.99 3.01
C VAL A 307 18.09 1.87 2.70
N LYS A 308 18.24 0.68 3.32
CA LYS A 308 17.32 -0.44 3.15
C LYS A 308 15.88 -0.05 3.50
N ILE A 309 15.67 0.62 4.63
CA ILE A 309 14.36 1.10 5.05
C ILE A 309 13.77 2.07 4.02
N SER A 310 14.58 2.97 3.47
CA SER A 310 14.12 3.97 2.50
C SER A 310 13.69 3.35 1.17
N LEU A 311 14.30 2.25 0.76
CA LEU A 311 14.07 1.59 -0.52
C LEU A 311 13.07 0.41 -0.45
N ASP A 312 13.01 -0.32 0.67
CA ASP A 312 12.18 -1.52 0.79
C ASP A 312 10.68 -1.19 0.95
N ALA A 313 9.89 -1.49 -0.05
CA ALA A 313 8.44 -1.33 0.00
C ALA A 313 7.75 -2.21 1.06
N ASN A 314 8.40 -3.31 1.47
CA ASN A 314 7.87 -4.29 2.43
C ASN A 314 8.39 -4.08 3.86
N ILE A 315 9.01 -2.96 4.14
CA ILE A 315 9.67 -2.68 5.44
C ILE A 315 8.74 -2.92 6.65
N ASN A 316 7.44 -2.70 6.50
CA ASN A 316 6.47 -2.94 7.57
C ASN A 316 6.41 -4.41 8.04
N LYS A 317 6.92 -5.34 7.24
CA LYS A 317 7.04 -6.78 7.57
C LYS A 317 8.36 -7.12 8.27
N ASN A 318 9.26 -6.16 8.44
CA ASN A 318 10.58 -6.39 9.05
C ASN A 318 10.77 -5.57 10.35
N PRO A 319 10.07 -5.95 11.44
CA PRO A 319 10.20 -5.25 12.72
C PRO A 319 11.60 -5.38 13.33
N ALA A 320 12.34 -6.44 13.02
CA ALA A 320 13.70 -6.64 13.52
C ALA A 320 14.64 -5.55 13.02
N LEU A 321 14.63 -5.26 11.70
CA LEU A 321 15.42 -4.21 11.10
C LEU A 321 15.04 -2.82 11.66
N MET A 322 13.75 -2.57 11.89
CA MET A 322 13.29 -1.31 12.46
C MET A 322 13.79 -1.11 13.90
N ASN A 323 13.73 -2.17 14.72
CA ASN A 323 14.21 -2.11 16.10
C ASN A 323 15.72 -1.92 16.17
N GLU A 324 16.49 -2.69 15.40
CA GLU A 324 17.96 -2.51 15.29
C GLU A 324 18.30 -1.08 14.87
N THR A 325 17.60 -0.55 13.88
CA THR A 325 17.82 0.83 13.43
C THR A 325 17.50 1.86 14.51
N LEU A 326 16.41 1.66 15.29
CA LEU A 326 16.07 2.53 16.42
C LEU A 326 17.13 2.50 17.52
N GLU A 327 17.68 1.32 17.84
CA GLU A 327 18.77 1.19 18.81
C GLU A 327 20.02 1.92 18.35
N LEU A 328 20.41 1.76 17.08
CA LEU A 328 21.54 2.46 16.49
C LEU A 328 21.29 3.99 16.40
N LEU A 329 20.08 4.43 16.04
CA LEU A 329 19.72 5.86 16.03
C LEU A 329 19.85 6.52 17.41
N ASN A 330 19.48 5.80 18.48
CA ASN A 330 19.65 6.29 19.85
C ASN A 330 21.13 6.34 20.24
N ARG A 331 21.95 5.36 19.80
CA ARG A 331 23.39 5.32 20.10
C ARG A 331 24.15 6.43 19.38
N TYR A 332 23.78 6.73 18.14
CA TYR A 332 24.43 7.72 17.27
C TYR A 332 23.61 9.00 17.12
N GLU A 333 22.91 9.41 18.19
CA GLU A 333 22.02 10.59 18.18
C GLU A 333 22.73 11.89 17.82
N PHE A 334 24.03 12.01 18.08
CA PHE A 334 24.82 13.21 17.79
C PHE A 334 25.68 13.06 16.53
N GLU A 335 26.31 11.91 16.32
CA GLU A 335 27.28 11.70 15.26
C GLU A 335 26.59 11.69 13.86
N LEU A 336 25.48 10.99 13.71
CA LEU A 336 24.78 10.94 12.43
C LEU A 336 24.25 12.31 11.98
N PRO A 337 23.58 13.12 12.83
CA PRO A 337 23.23 14.49 12.46
C PRO A 337 24.42 15.38 12.09
N MET A 338 25.55 15.25 12.79
CA MET A 338 26.77 15.97 12.42
C MET A 338 27.25 15.61 11.02
N LEU A 339 27.26 14.31 10.71
CA LEU A 339 27.64 13.79 9.41
C LEU A 339 26.70 14.28 8.29
N LEU A 340 25.38 14.19 8.50
CA LEU A 340 24.37 14.63 7.54
C LEU A 340 24.40 16.14 7.24
N ASN A 341 24.79 16.96 8.23
CA ASN A 341 24.90 18.41 8.09
C ASN A 341 26.30 18.87 7.67
N ARG A 342 27.31 18.00 7.63
CA ARG A 342 28.69 18.33 7.19
C ARG A 342 28.66 18.66 5.70
N ASN A 343 29.16 19.86 5.37
CA ASN A 343 29.20 20.29 3.97
C ASN A 343 30.15 19.40 3.15
N GLY A 344 29.66 18.89 2.03
CA GLY A 344 30.43 18.04 1.12
C GLY A 344 30.60 16.58 1.55
N ALA A 345 30.04 16.15 2.72
CA ALA A 345 30.18 14.77 3.21
C ALA A 345 29.70 13.71 2.18
N PHE A 346 28.56 13.93 1.57
CA PHE A 346 28.04 13.02 0.54
C PHE A 346 28.95 12.91 -0.68
N LYS A 347 29.51 14.04 -1.15
CA LYS A 347 30.46 14.07 -2.27
C LYS A 347 31.76 13.35 -1.89
N GLU A 348 32.30 13.64 -0.72
CA GLU A 348 33.53 13.03 -0.19
C GLU A 348 33.37 11.50 -0.12
N GLY A 349 32.31 11.03 0.56
CA GLY A 349 32.05 9.59 0.66
C GLY A 349 31.85 8.93 -0.69
N TYR A 350 31.12 9.56 -1.61
CA TYR A 350 30.93 9.04 -2.96
C TYR A 350 32.25 8.93 -3.73
N TYR A 351 33.13 9.94 -3.62
CA TYR A 351 34.44 9.91 -4.26
C TYR A 351 35.37 8.87 -3.63
N ASN A 352 35.29 8.68 -2.30
CA ASN A 352 36.04 7.63 -1.61
C ASN A 352 35.57 6.23 -2.05
N PHE A 353 34.26 6.05 -2.26
CA PHE A 353 33.72 4.82 -2.86
C PHE A 353 34.33 4.56 -4.25
N LEU A 354 34.36 5.54 -5.13
CA LEU A 354 34.97 5.40 -6.46
C LEU A 354 36.48 5.09 -6.41
N LYS A 355 37.18 5.57 -5.35
CA LYS A 355 38.60 5.28 -5.09
C LYS A 355 38.83 3.89 -4.51
N SER A 356 37.83 3.29 -3.85
CA SER A 356 38.01 2.03 -3.13
C SER A 356 38.21 0.81 -4.01
N ASP A 357 37.99 0.94 -5.32
CA ASP A 357 38.22 -0.11 -6.28
C ASP A 357 39.75 -0.34 -6.44
N LYS A 358 40.19 -1.52 -6.00
CA LYS A 358 41.61 -1.90 -5.89
C LYS A 358 42.34 -2.09 -7.22
N ASP A 359 41.58 -2.23 -8.33
CA ASP A 359 42.18 -2.61 -9.59
C ASP A 359 42.79 -1.44 -10.37
N VAL A 360 42.39 -0.21 -10.11
CA VAL A 360 42.96 1.00 -10.73
C VAL A 360 42.92 2.17 -9.76
N ALA A 361 44.07 2.64 -9.31
CA ALA A 361 44.17 3.88 -8.54
C ALA A 361 43.76 5.07 -9.46
N LEU A 362 42.59 5.63 -9.18
CA LEU A 362 42.09 6.81 -9.89
C LEU A 362 42.65 8.07 -9.23
N ASP A 363 43.23 8.96 -10.01
CA ASP A 363 43.57 10.30 -9.59
C ASP A 363 42.29 11.18 -9.45
N ASP A 364 42.40 12.34 -8.83
CA ASP A 364 41.24 13.20 -8.56
C ASP A 364 40.52 13.67 -9.83
N LYS A 365 41.24 13.82 -10.96
CA LYS A 365 40.67 14.21 -12.23
C LYS A 365 39.82 13.07 -12.84
N HIS A 366 40.36 11.86 -12.86
CA HIS A 366 39.65 10.68 -13.35
C HIS A 366 38.43 10.33 -12.50
N ILE A 367 38.45 10.60 -11.19
CA ILE A 367 37.29 10.42 -10.29
C ILE A 367 36.15 11.37 -10.67
N GLU A 368 36.47 12.64 -10.96
CA GLU A 368 35.47 13.61 -11.35
C GLU A 368 34.85 13.25 -12.73
N GLU A 369 35.69 12.83 -13.68
CA GLU A 369 35.20 12.33 -14.97
C GLU A 369 34.32 11.09 -14.84
N ALA A 370 34.71 10.12 -14.00
CA ALA A 370 33.90 8.94 -13.70
C ALA A 370 32.57 9.32 -13.05
N ALA A 371 32.56 10.24 -12.07
CA ALA A 371 31.35 10.69 -11.40
C ALA A 371 30.38 11.37 -12.40
N ILE A 372 30.89 12.19 -13.32
CA ILE A 372 30.09 12.82 -14.38
C ILE A 372 29.51 11.76 -15.32
N TYR A 373 30.35 10.81 -15.77
CA TYR A 373 29.91 9.71 -16.62
C TYR A 373 28.77 8.91 -15.98
N ILE A 374 28.94 8.52 -14.70
CA ILE A 374 27.93 7.74 -13.97
C ILE A 374 26.62 8.52 -13.89
N LYS A 375 26.66 9.81 -13.56
CA LYS A 375 25.45 10.67 -13.51
C LYS A 375 24.72 10.78 -14.86
N GLN A 376 25.45 10.69 -15.96
CA GLN A 376 24.85 10.74 -17.31
C GLN A 376 24.24 9.41 -17.76
N HIS A 377 24.73 8.28 -17.23
CA HIS A 377 24.35 6.95 -17.68
C HIS A 377 23.46 6.18 -16.70
N LEU A 378 23.37 6.59 -15.43
CA LEU A 378 22.38 6.06 -14.51
C LEU A 378 21.05 6.78 -14.69
N GLN A 379 20.02 5.99 -14.92
CA GLN A 379 18.64 6.48 -14.98
C GLN A 379 18.04 6.54 -13.57
N GLY A 380 17.06 7.40 -13.40
CA GLY A 380 16.35 7.57 -12.13
C GLY A 380 17.02 8.55 -11.16
N GLU A 381 16.38 8.70 -10.00
CA GLU A 381 16.81 9.65 -8.97
C GLU A 381 18.00 9.12 -8.20
N VAL A 382 18.88 10.02 -7.81
CA VAL A 382 20.16 9.72 -7.12
C VAL A 382 19.98 8.86 -5.87
N GLY A 383 18.90 9.10 -5.12
CA GLY A 383 18.64 8.34 -3.89
C GLY A 383 18.22 6.89 -4.11
N LEU A 384 17.89 6.53 -5.35
CA LEU A 384 17.55 5.15 -5.72
C LEU A 384 18.74 4.36 -6.26
N TRP A 385 19.88 5.02 -6.52
CA TRP A 385 21.07 4.34 -7.04
C TRP A 385 21.65 3.39 -5.99
N SER A 386 21.84 2.13 -6.37
CA SER A 386 22.56 1.16 -5.55
C SER A 386 24.06 1.25 -5.78
N GLU A 387 24.86 0.79 -4.80
CA GLU A 387 26.30 0.67 -4.95
C GLU A 387 26.70 -0.19 -6.15
N ASN A 388 25.97 -1.29 -6.39
CA ASN A 388 26.21 -2.19 -7.50
C ASN A 388 25.98 -1.50 -8.85
N GLU A 389 24.91 -0.72 -9.01
CA GLU A 389 24.65 0.00 -10.26
C GLU A 389 25.73 1.05 -10.51
N VAL A 390 26.14 1.79 -9.50
CA VAL A 390 27.23 2.77 -9.59
C VAL A 390 28.54 2.07 -9.96
N ASN A 391 28.86 0.94 -9.33
CA ASN A 391 30.06 0.16 -9.64
C ASN A 391 30.05 -0.39 -11.07
N MET A 392 28.91 -0.89 -11.53
CA MET A 392 28.77 -1.35 -12.92
C MET A 392 29.03 -0.23 -13.94
N GLN A 393 28.57 0.99 -13.68
CA GLN A 393 28.85 2.13 -14.54
C GLN A 393 30.31 2.58 -14.44
N LEU A 394 30.93 2.49 -13.27
CA LEU A 394 32.35 2.74 -13.09
C LEU A 394 33.21 1.77 -13.94
N LEU A 395 32.87 0.49 -13.90
CA LEU A 395 33.55 -0.53 -14.73
C LEU A 395 33.38 -0.27 -16.25
N ARG A 396 32.18 0.14 -16.67
CA ARG A 396 31.93 0.52 -18.08
C ARG A 396 32.73 1.74 -18.48
N TRP A 397 32.82 2.75 -17.64
CA TRP A 397 33.63 3.93 -17.85
C TRP A 397 35.10 3.55 -17.98
N LYS A 398 35.65 2.72 -17.07
CA LYS A 398 37.04 2.21 -17.12
C LYS A 398 37.28 1.45 -18.40
N ALA A 399 36.37 0.59 -18.84
CA ALA A 399 36.50 -0.14 -20.09
C ALA A 399 36.52 0.80 -21.33
N SER A 400 35.86 1.95 -21.23
CA SER A 400 35.91 2.95 -22.34
C SER A 400 37.24 3.69 -22.44
N LEU A 401 38.03 3.72 -21.38
CA LEU A 401 39.38 4.34 -21.38
C LEU A 401 40.46 3.42 -21.95
N THR A 402 40.25 2.10 -21.93
CA THR A 402 41.16 1.15 -22.55
C THR A 402 41.02 1.22 -24.05
N PRO A 403 42.09 1.55 -24.82
CA PRO A 403 42.00 1.57 -26.26
C PRO A 403 41.65 0.17 -26.76
N LYS A 404 40.58 0.08 -27.56
CA LYS A 404 40.24 -1.17 -28.25
C LYS A 404 41.48 -1.62 -28.99
N PRO A 405 41.94 -2.88 -28.80
CA PRO A 405 43.07 -3.40 -29.60
C PRO A 405 42.71 -3.22 -31.08
N THR A 406 43.48 -2.40 -31.75
CA THR A 406 43.37 -2.23 -33.20
C THR A 406 43.74 -3.59 -33.79
N LEU A 407 42.74 -4.32 -34.22
CA LEU A 407 42.95 -5.51 -35.04
C LEU A 407 43.59 -5.03 -36.34
N THR A 408 44.93 -5.03 -36.37
CA THR A 408 45.66 -4.88 -37.62
C THR A 408 45.24 -6.04 -38.53
N PRO A 409 44.68 -5.79 -39.72
CA PRO A 409 44.37 -6.87 -40.65
C PRO A 409 45.68 -7.60 -40.97
N GLN A 410 45.83 -8.84 -40.55
CA GLN A 410 46.92 -9.67 -41.03
C GLN A 410 46.71 -9.84 -42.54
N PRO A 411 47.76 -9.67 -43.35
CA PRO A 411 47.69 -9.92 -44.80
C PRO A 411 47.34 -11.40 -44.99
N ILE A 412 46.23 -11.64 -45.69
CA ILE A 412 45.81 -12.97 -46.11
C ILE A 412 46.91 -13.56 -47.04
N PRO A 413 47.54 -14.71 -46.71
CA PRO A 413 48.42 -15.41 -47.66
C PRO A 413 47.55 -15.96 -48.79
N HIS A 414 47.77 -15.48 -50.00
CA HIS A 414 47.24 -16.11 -51.19
C HIS A 414 47.82 -17.52 -51.36
N ASN A 415 46.97 -18.52 -51.18
CA ASN A 415 47.29 -19.88 -51.56
C ASN A 415 46.30 -20.32 -52.65
N PRO A 416 46.82 -20.58 -53.89
CA PRO A 416 46.00 -21.09 -55.00
C PRO A 416 46.05 -22.62 -54.95
N TYR A 417 44.93 -23.28 -54.68
CA TYR A 417 44.52 -24.56 -55.33
C TYR A 417 43.31 -25.18 -54.57
N PRO A 418 42.45 -25.85 -55.29
CA PRO A 418 41.11 -26.19 -54.82
C PRO A 418 40.95 -27.65 -54.38
N SER A 419 39.83 -27.87 -53.83
CA SER A 419 39.03 -29.13 -53.67
C SER A 419 39.25 -30.05 -52.48
N THR A 420 38.11 -30.38 -52.08
CA THR A 420 37.48 -31.62 -51.57
C THR A 420 37.44 -31.85 -50.07
N VAL A 421 36.17 -31.79 -49.63
CA VAL A 421 35.44 -32.76 -48.77
C VAL A 421 36.16 -33.34 -47.57
N SER A 422 35.67 -33.01 -46.42
CA SER A 422 35.08 -33.88 -45.40
C SER A 422 35.13 -33.25 -43.99
N SER A 423 33.97 -33.26 -43.32
CA SER A 423 33.79 -33.07 -41.87
C SER A 423 34.44 -34.27 -41.13
N PRO A 424 34.48 -34.29 -39.79
CA PRO A 424 34.45 -33.24 -38.78
C PRO A 424 35.59 -33.39 -37.76
N THR A 425 35.83 -32.42 -36.91
CA THR A 425 36.10 -32.64 -35.48
C THR A 425 36.36 -31.35 -34.71
N ALA A 426 35.58 -31.19 -33.70
CA ALA A 426 35.79 -30.69 -32.33
C ALA A 426 37.00 -29.77 -32.06
N GLY A 427 36.71 -28.68 -31.40
CA GLY A 427 37.67 -28.18 -30.42
C GLY A 427 37.60 -26.71 -30.08
N TYR A 428 36.91 -26.41 -29.00
CA TYR A 428 37.23 -25.46 -27.93
C TYR A 428 37.15 -23.93 -28.12
N ASN A 429 36.25 -23.40 -27.27
CA ASN A 429 36.32 -22.14 -26.57
C ASN A 429 35.87 -20.87 -27.28
N ASN A 430 34.57 -20.56 -27.09
CA ASN A 430 34.08 -19.22 -26.83
C ASN A 430 32.75 -19.30 -26.05
N THR A 431 32.82 -19.77 -24.80
CA THR A 431 31.62 -19.99 -23.94
C THR A 431 31.17 -18.71 -23.26
N GLN A 432 32.01 -17.69 -23.12
CA GLN A 432 31.66 -16.46 -22.44
C GLN A 432 30.92 -15.44 -23.33
N ASP A 433 31.30 -15.29 -24.59
CA ASP A 433 30.61 -14.35 -25.51
C ASP A 433 29.23 -14.87 -25.94
N SER A 434 29.06 -16.19 -26.04
CA SER A 434 27.77 -16.78 -26.38
C SER A 434 26.75 -16.66 -25.25
N LEU A 435 27.18 -16.64 -23.98
CA LEU A 435 26.30 -16.54 -22.81
C LEU A 435 25.75 -15.11 -22.65
N SER A 436 26.58 -14.09 -22.89
CA SER A 436 26.15 -12.68 -22.79
C SER A 436 25.20 -12.29 -23.92
N LEU A 437 25.42 -12.83 -25.16
CA LEU A 437 24.49 -12.62 -26.27
C LEU A 437 23.14 -13.29 -26.02
N LYS A 438 23.16 -14.52 -25.52
CA LYS A 438 21.98 -15.30 -25.19
C LYS A 438 21.19 -14.68 -24.01
N MET A 439 21.87 -14.11 -23.01
CA MET A 439 21.24 -13.37 -21.92
C MET A 439 20.57 -12.08 -22.42
N GLY A 440 21.17 -11.38 -23.37
CA GLY A 440 20.60 -10.20 -24.02
C GLY A 440 19.30 -10.50 -24.76
N GLU A 441 19.27 -11.56 -25.54
CA GLU A 441 18.09 -12.03 -26.27
C GLU A 441 16.97 -12.50 -25.34
N ALA A 442 17.29 -13.25 -24.28
CA ALA A 442 16.33 -13.67 -23.28
C ALA A 442 15.70 -12.50 -22.52
N MET A 443 16.48 -11.46 -22.19
CA MET A 443 15.97 -10.25 -21.53
C MET A 443 15.08 -9.41 -22.45
N GLU A 444 15.29 -9.39 -23.75
CA GLU A 444 14.38 -8.71 -24.69
C GLU A 444 13.04 -9.45 -24.81
N HIS A 445 13.05 -10.76 -24.84
CA HIS A 445 11.81 -11.56 -24.85
C HIS A 445 11.00 -11.39 -23.55
N ILE A 446 11.66 -11.30 -22.39
CA ILE A 446 11.01 -11.07 -21.09
C ILE A 446 10.36 -9.67 -21.03
N LYS A 447 10.92 -8.66 -21.68
CA LYS A 447 10.33 -7.30 -21.73
C LYS A 447 9.04 -7.21 -22.55
N GLN A 448 8.70 -8.22 -23.34
CA GLN A 448 7.51 -8.25 -24.20
C GLN A 448 6.32 -9.02 -23.57
N ILE A 449 6.41 -9.38 -22.27
CA ILE A 449 5.39 -10.18 -21.60
C ILE A 449 4.28 -9.27 -21.05
N ASP A 450 3.12 -9.27 -21.72
CA ASP A 450 1.94 -8.52 -21.29
C ASP A 450 0.89 -9.39 -20.57
N THR A 451 0.98 -10.71 -20.68
CA THR A 451 0.02 -11.64 -20.08
C THR A 451 0.68 -12.89 -19.51
N LEU A 452 0.00 -13.54 -18.52
CA LEU A 452 0.45 -14.79 -17.91
C LEU A 452 0.64 -15.92 -18.94
N THR A 453 -0.19 -15.94 -19.98
CA THR A 453 -0.13 -16.94 -21.06
C THR A 453 1.09 -16.76 -21.95
N GLN A 454 1.46 -15.52 -22.25
CA GLN A 454 2.70 -15.20 -22.98
C GLN A 454 3.94 -15.55 -22.16
N ALA A 455 3.90 -15.31 -20.83
CA ALA A 455 4.97 -15.69 -19.92
C ALA A 455 5.21 -17.21 -19.93
N GLN A 456 4.14 -18.01 -19.92
CA GLN A 456 4.25 -19.47 -19.99
C GLN A 456 4.82 -19.97 -21.33
N GLN A 457 4.38 -19.39 -22.45
CA GLN A 457 4.88 -19.73 -23.77
C GLN A 457 6.37 -19.39 -23.95
N ILE A 458 6.80 -18.23 -23.47
CA ILE A 458 8.22 -17.81 -23.54
C ILE A 458 9.08 -18.70 -22.63
N LEU A 459 8.60 -19.06 -21.44
CA LEU A 459 9.29 -20.02 -20.55
C LEU A 459 9.46 -21.38 -21.21
N GLU A 460 8.43 -21.91 -21.87
CA GLU A 460 8.51 -23.19 -22.62
C GLU A 460 9.47 -23.11 -23.81
N GLU A 461 9.52 -21.99 -24.52
CA GLU A 461 10.47 -21.78 -25.61
C GLU A 461 11.91 -21.67 -25.11
N LEU A 462 12.15 -20.96 -24.02
CA LEU A 462 13.47 -20.85 -23.41
C LEU A 462 13.98 -22.21 -22.91
N CYS A 463 13.11 -23.05 -22.31
CA CYS A 463 13.45 -24.43 -21.96
C CYS A 463 13.82 -25.27 -23.19
N LYS A 464 13.06 -25.16 -24.30
CA LYS A 464 13.37 -25.87 -25.56
C LYS A 464 14.69 -25.43 -26.19
N LEU A 465 15.12 -24.19 -25.96
CA LEU A 465 16.38 -23.66 -26.45
C LEU A 465 17.58 -23.97 -25.54
N GLY A 466 17.39 -24.71 -24.43
CA GLY A 466 18.44 -25.13 -23.52
C GLY A 466 18.93 -24.06 -22.53
N TYR A 467 18.03 -23.15 -22.14
CA TYR A 467 18.30 -22.12 -21.13
C TYR A 467 17.91 -22.52 -19.70
N ASP A 468 17.78 -23.83 -19.43
CA ASP A 468 17.36 -24.36 -18.12
C ASP A 468 18.21 -23.87 -16.95
N ASP A 469 19.52 -23.71 -17.16
CA ASP A 469 20.45 -23.21 -16.14
C ASP A 469 20.19 -21.73 -15.78
N ILE A 470 19.82 -20.93 -16.76
CA ILE A 470 19.50 -19.49 -16.58
C ILE A 470 18.14 -19.33 -15.87
N LEU A 471 17.14 -20.15 -16.24
CA LEU A 471 15.83 -20.15 -15.61
C LEU A 471 15.94 -20.61 -14.15
N ASN A 472 16.78 -21.58 -13.82
CA ASN A 472 17.02 -22.01 -12.44
C ASN A 472 17.69 -20.92 -11.57
N ILE A 473 18.48 -20.03 -12.16
CA ILE A 473 19.07 -18.88 -11.46
C ILE A 473 18.02 -17.79 -11.22
N ILE A 474 17.16 -17.52 -12.22
CA ILE A 474 16.10 -16.49 -12.12
C ILE A 474 15.01 -16.91 -11.12
N LEU A 475 14.65 -18.20 -11.05
CA LEU A 475 13.61 -18.72 -10.15
C LEU A 475 14.08 -18.95 -8.70
N LYS A 476 15.39 -18.90 -8.44
CA LYS A 476 15.99 -19.07 -7.10
C LYS A 476 16.30 -17.73 -6.39
N ASN A 477 16.21 -16.62 -7.09
CA ASN A 477 16.31 -15.26 -6.56
C ASN A 477 14.93 -14.57 -6.55
#